data_8a65128ada346c7d898ffb659b006eeb
#
_entry.id   8a65128ada346c7d898ffb659b006eeb
#
_cell.length_a   1.000
_cell.length_b   1.000
_cell.length_c   1.000
_cell.angle_alpha   90.00
_cell.angle_beta   90.00
_cell.angle_gamma   90.00
#
_symmetry.space_group_name_H-M   'P 1'
#
loop_
_entity.id
_entity.type
_entity.pdbx_description
1 polymer ?
#
loop_
_entity_poly.entity_id
_entity_poly.type
_entity_poly.pdbx_seq_one_letter_code
_entity_poly.pdbx_strand_id
1 'polypeptide(L)'
;MSTITRVLCLLPLIASTAMADTYPKRTLVAGSMVCYKAGDWTKMVEASLDQDEDEAERLISSGKCRTVSTATKVNFIEGPKEGDKSALIQLPSGKTAMTANGWLR
;
A
#
# COMPACT_ATOMS: atom_id res chain seq x y z
N MET A 1 -39.02 -1.85 26.28
CA MET A 1 -37.77 -2.01 27.03
C MET A 1 -36.72 -2.74 26.27
N SER A 2 -36.98 -3.95 25.88
CA SER A 2 -35.98 -4.72 25.11
C SER A 2 -35.67 -4.12 23.75
N THR A 3 -36.57 -3.36 23.20
CA THR A 3 -36.37 -2.73 21.89
C THR A 3 -35.28 -1.68 21.90
N ILE A 4 -35.06 -1.04 23.02
CA ILE A 4 -34.07 0.03 23.13
C ILE A 4 -32.66 -0.53 22.99
N THR A 5 -32.44 -1.72 23.53
CA THR A 5 -31.12 -2.37 23.50
C THR A 5 -30.65 -2.66 22.09
N ARG A 6 -31.55 -3.03 21.21
CA ARG A 6 -31.18 -3.40 19.84
C ARG A 6 -30.68 -2.22 19.02
N VAL A 7 -31.19 -1.05 19.27
CA VAL A 7 -30.77 0.15 18.55
C VAL A 7 -29.31 0.47 18.84
N LEU A 8 -28.87 0.24 20.06
CA LEU A 8 -27.50 0.52 20.47
C LEU A 8 -26.49 -0.35 19.75
N CYS A 9 -26.86 -1.57 19.40
CA CYS A 9 -25.94 -2.50 18.75
C CYS A 9 -25.58 -2.09 17.32
N LEU A 10 -26.41 -1.31 16.67
CA LEU A 10 -26.19 -0.90 15.29
C LEU A 10 -25.17 0.22 15.15
N LEU A 11 -25.08 1.07 16.13
CA LEU A 11 -24.21 2.24 16.07
C LEU A 11 -22.73 1.92 15.91
N PRO A 12 -22.16 0.94 16.64
CA PRO A 12 -20.75 0.61 16.47
C PRO A 12 -20.39 0.15 15.07
N LEU A 13 -21.30 -0.55 14.41
CA LEU A 13 -21.05 -1.07 13.06
C LEU A 13 -20.93 0.08 12.05
N ILE A 14 -21.76 1.10 12.18
CA ILE A 14 -21.73 2.25 11.30
C ILE A 14 -20.42 3.03 11.47
N ALA A 15 -19.98 3.20 12.69
CA ALA A 15 -18.74 3.90 12.98
C ALA A 15 -17.54 3.20 12.38
N SER A 16 -17.50 1.86 12.43
CA SER A 16 -16.40 1.09 11.84
C SER A 16 -16.32 1.27 10.34
N THR A 17 -17.46 1.31 9.68
CA THR A 17 -17.50 1.50 8.23
C THR A 17 -16.98 2.87 7.82
N ALA A 18 -17.32 3.91 8.58
CA ALA A 18 -16.87 5.26 8.28
C ALA A 18 -15.36 5.42 8.33
N MET A 19 -14.69 4.69 9.20
CA MET A 19 -13.23 4.80 9.35
C MET A 19 -12.46 4.26 8.16
N ALA A 20 -13.06 3.37 7.35
CA ALA A 20 -12.40 2.78 6.20
C ALA A 20 -12.13 3.79 5.07
N ASP A 21 -12.80 4.95 5.08
CA ASP A 21 -12.71 5.93 4.01
C ASP A 21 -11.85 7.14 4.35
N THR A 22 -10.97 7.01 5.35
CA THR A 22 -10.21 8.18 5.83
C THR A 22 -8.97 8.50 4.99
N TYR A 23 -8.47 7.57 4.18
CA TYR A 23 -7.27 7.80 3.39
C TYR A 23 -7.58 8.41 2.03
N PRO A 24 -6.76 9.38 1.58
CA PRO A 24 -6.93 9.91 0.22
C PRO A 24 -6.58 8.85 -0.81
N LYS A 25 -7.22 8.97 -1.97
CA LYS A 25 -6.98 8.07 -3.10
C LYS A 25 -5.92 8.67 -4.00
N ARG A 26 -5.02 7.83 -4.46
CA ARG A 26 -3.99 8.19 -5.45
C ARG A 26 -3.97 7.10 -6.51
N THR A 27 -3.40 7.41 -7.66
CA THR A 27 -3.24 6.44 -8.73
C THR A 27 -1.78 6.04 -8.86
N LEU A 28 -1.52 4.74 -8.73
CA LEU A 28 -0.21 4.17 -8.94
C LEU A 28 -0.06 3.90 -10.44
N VAL A 29 0.97 4.47 -11.06
CA VAL A 29 1.11 4.37 -12.52
C VAL A 29 1.48 2.96 -12.94
N ALA A 30 1.13 2.60 -14.17
CA ALA A 30 1.50 1.31 -14.73
C ALA A 30 3.03 1.18 -14.80
N GLY A 31 3.54 -0.01 -14.53
CA GLY A 31 4.96 -0.27 -14.50
C GLY A 31 5.62 -0.02 -13.14
N SER A 32 4.85 0.46 -12.17
CA SER A 32 5.37 0.68 -10.82
C SER A 32 5.68 -0.62 -10.11
N MET A 33 6.64 -0.57 -9.19
CA MET A 33 7.00 -1.69 -8.33
C MET A 33 6.45 -1.45 -6.94
N VAL A 34 5.91 -2.50 -6.31
CA VAL A 34 5.50 -2.47 -4.91
C VAL A 34 6.14 -3.64 -4.19
N CYS A 35 6.50 -3.43 -2.92
CA CYS A 35 6.97 -4.49 -2.04
C CYS A 35 6.11 -4.47 -0.79
N TYR A 36 5.70 -5.66 -0.33
CA TYR A 36 4.73 -5.75 0.76
C TYR A 36 5.32 -5.47 2.14
N LYS A 37 6.66 -5.56 2.26
CA LYS A 37 7.34 -5.27 3.52
C LYS A 37 8.40 -4.20 3.30
N ALA A 38 8.58 -3.35 4.31
CA ALA A 38 9.55 -2.27 4.22
C ALA A 38 10.97 -2.77 3.99
N GLY A 39 11.36 -3.86 4.64
CA GLY A 39 12.69 -4.44 4.45
C GLY A 39 12.93 -4.92 3.03
N ASP A 40 11.92 -5.51 2.41
CA ASP A 40 12.01 -5.97 1.03
C ASP A 40 12.04 -4.79 0.06
N TRP A 41 11.33 -3.73 0.37
CA TRP A 41 11.41 -2.50 -0.41
C TRP A 41 12.82 -1.92 -0.39
N THR A 42 13.46 -1.88 0.79
CA THR A 42 14.83 -1.42 0.92
C THR A 42 15.78 -2.26 0.06
N LYS A 43 15.62 -3.57 0.09
CA LYS A 43 16.44 -4.47 -0.73
C LYS A 43 16.23 -4.22 -2.22
N MET A 44 14.99 -3.98 -2.63
CA MET A 44 14.70 -3.70 -4.03
C MET A 44 15.33 -2.39 -4.49
N VAL A 45 15.29 -1.35 -3.64
CA VAL A 45 15.92 -0.06 -3.94
C VAL A 45 17.43 -0.24 -4.08
N GLU A 46 18.05 -0.96 -3.14
CA GLU A 46 19.48 -1.24 -3.19
C GLU A 46 19.86 -2.02 -4.44
N ALA A 47 19.07 -3.04 -4.78
CA ALA A 47 19.31 -3.82 -5.99
C ALA A 47 19.23 -2.94 -7.24
N SER A 48 18.30 -2.02 -7.27
CA SER A 48 18.18 -1.09 -8.40
C SER A 48 19.37 -0.15 -8.52
N LEU A 49 19.84 0.37 -7.38
CA LEU A 49 20.99 1.26 -7.36
C LEU A 49 22.29 0.54 -7.75
N ASP A 50 22.41 -0.70 -7.34
CA ASP A 50 23.61 -1.52 -7.62
C ASP A 50 23.51 -2.26 -8.96
N GLN A 51 22.40 -2.12 -9.66
CA GLN A 51 22.12 -2.84 -10.91
C GLN A 51 22.20 -4.36 -10.72
N ASP A 52 21.76 -4.82 -9.57
CA ASP A 52 21.74 -6.24 -9.22
C ASP A 52 20.41 -6.85 -9.66
N GLU A 53 20.35 -7.27 -10.92
CA GLU A 53 19.14 -7.82 -11.50
C GLU A 53 18.74 -9.16 -10.87
N ASP A 54 19.71 -9.94 -10.43
CA ASP A 54 19.43 -11.24 -9.81
C ASP A 54 18.68 -11.06 -8.49
N GLU A 55 19.08 -10.11 -7.68
CA GLU A 55 18.39 -9.82 -6.42
C GLU A 55 16.99 -9.27 -6.66
N ALA A 56 16.86 -8.35 -7.60
CA ALA A 56 15.57 -7.78 -7.96
C ALA A 56 14.61 -8.88 -8.43
N GLU A 57 15.07 -9.77 -9.29
CA GLU A 57 14.25 -10.85 -9.80
C GLU A 57 13.87 -11.85 -8.71
N ARG A 58 14.77 -12.11 -7.76
CA ARG A 58 14.48 -12.98 -6.63
C ARG A 58 13.37 -12.44 -5.76
N LEU A 59 13.36 -11.14 -5.52
CA LEU A 59 12.29 -10.49 -4.74
C LEU A 59 10.95 -10.60 -5.44
N ILE A 60 10.94 -10.48 -6.77
CA ILE A 60 9.71 -10.60 -7.55
C ILE A 60 9.24 -12.05 -7.61
N SER A 61 10.13 -12.98 -7.92
CA SER A 61 9.75 -14.39 -8.10
C SER A 61 9.29 -15.03 -6.79
N SER A 62 9.78 -14.54 -5.65
CA SER A 62 9.36 -15.05 -4.34
C SER A 62 8.05 -14.42 -3.86
N GLY A 63 7.49 -13.47 -4.61
CA GLY A 63 6.24 -12.81 -4.24
C GLY A 63 6.38 -11.69 -3.23
N LYS A 64 7.60 -11.32 -2.85
CA LYS A 64 7.83 -10.23 -1.89
C LYS A 64 7.61 -8.86 -2.51
N CYS A 65 7.89 -8.73 -3.80
CA CYS A 65 7.66 -7.52 -4.58
C CYS A 65 6.91 -7.88 -5.85
N ARG A 66 6.21 -6.91 -6.42
CA ARG A 66 5.43 -7.13 -7.63
C ARG A 66 5.42 -5.88 -8.50
N THR A 67 5.44 -6.09 -9.80
CA THR A 67 5.25 -5.01 -10.78
C THR A 67 3.77 -4.87 -11.06
N VAL A 68 3.27 -3.63 -11.05
CA VAL A 68 1.88 -3.33 -11.34
C VAL A 68 1.77 -3.06 -12.84
N SER A 69 1.02 -3.88 -13.55
CA SER A 69 0.94 -3.80 -15.02
C SER A 69 -0.03 -2.73 -15.52
N THR A 70 -1.00 -2.32 -14.72
CA THR A 70 -1.98 -1.32 -15.09
C THR A 70 -2.09 -0.25 -14.03
N ALA A 71 -2.50 0.96 -14.42
CA ALA A 71 -2.74 2.03 -13.46
C ALA A 71 -3.75 1.56 -12.41
N THR A 72 -3.43 1.72 -11.15
CA THR A 72 -4.21 1.15 -10.05
C THR A 72 -4.52 2.23 -9.02
N LYS A 73 -5.79 2.37 -8.66
CA LYS A 73 -6.19 3.29 -7.61
C LYS A 73 -5.90 2.68 -6.24
N VAL A 74 -5.22 3.43 -5.40
CA VAL A 74 -4.77 2.97 -4.08
C VAL A 74 -5.11 4.00 -3.01
N ASN A 75 -5.13 3.55 -1.77
CA ASN A 75 -5.24 4.45 -0.61
C ASN A 75 -3.83 4.91 -0.24
N PHE A 76 -3.66 6.22 -0.09
CA PHE A 76 -2.38 6.80 0.32
C PHE A 76 -2.36 6.90 1.84
N ILE A 77 -1.53 6.10 2.49
CA ILE A 77 -1.49 6.03 3.96
C ILE A 77 -0.46 7.00 4.52
N GLU A 78 0.76 6.95 4.03
CA GLU A 78 1.84 7.75 4.58
C GLU A 78 2.83 8.13 3.49
N GLY A 79 3.17 9.41 3.44
CA GLY A 79 4.13 9.93 2.48
C GLY A 79 5.57 9.75 2.93
N PRO A 80 6.52 10.23 2.11
CA PRO A 80 7.94 10.10 2.42
C PRO A 80 8.32 10.84 3.68
N LYS A 81 9.22 10.23 4.43
CA LYS A 81 9.85 10.89 5.55
C LYS A 81 11.09 11.61 5.03
N GLU A 82 11.68 12.44 5.86
CA GLU A 82 12.85 13.19 5.47
C GLU A 82 13.95 12.25 4.97
N GLY A 83 14.48 12.57 3.78
CA GLY A 83 15.52 11.76 3.17
C GLY A 83 15.05 10.49 2.49
N ASP A 84 13.75 10.22 2.50
CA ASP A 84 13.17 9.03 1.93
C ASP A 84 12.24 9.42 0.77
N LYS A 85 12.13 8.56 -0.24
CA LYS A 85 11.24 8.79 -1.39
C LYS A 85 10.16 7.72 -1.49
N SER A 86 10.00 6.90 -0.47
CA SER A 86 9.00 5.83 -0.47
C SER A 86 7.69 6.31 0.14
N ALA A 87 6.62 5.62 -0.20
CA ALA A 87 5.29 5.88 0.34
C ALA A 87 4.65 4.56 0.74
N LEU A 88 3.82 4.61 1.78
CA LEU A 88 3.04 3.46 2.21
C LEU A 88 1.64 3.61 1.65
N ILE A 89 1.19 2.59 0.96
CA ILE A 89 -0.13 2.58 0.31
C ILE A 89 -0.90 1.32 0.68
N GLN A 90 -2.20 1.36 0.45
CA GLN A 90 -3.04 0.17 0.56
C GLN A 90 -3.60 -0.15 -0.81
N LEU A 91 -3.35 -1.36 -1.27
CA LEU A 91 -3.80 -1.86 -2.55
C LEU A 91 -5.29 -2.22 -2.51
N PRO A 92 -5.96 -2.36 -3.68
CA PRO A 92 -7.36 -2.77 -3.71
C PRO A 92 -7.63 -4.08 -2.99
N SER A 93 -6.64 -4.97 -2.88
CA SER A 93 -6.77 -6.23 -2.15
C SER A 93 -6.87 -6.04 -0.64
N GLY A 94 -6.58 -4.84 -0.14
CA GLY A 94 -6.52 -4.55 1.29
C GLY A 94 -5.12 -4.67 1.87
N LYS A 95 -4.17 -5.23 1.13
CA LYS A 95 -2.78 -5.35 1.60
C LYS A 95 -2.08 -4.01 1.53
N THR A 96 -1.23 -3.76 2.51
CA THR A 96 -0.36 -2.58 2.49
C THR A 96 0.93 -2.90 1.77
N ALA A 97 1.53 -1.88 1.15
CA ALA A 97 2.77 -2.06 0.40
C ALA A 97 3.54 -0.75 0.36
N MET A 98 4.85 -0.87 0.13
CA MET A 98 5.72 0.28 -0.10
C MET A 98 5.93 0.47 -1.59
N THR A 99 6.02 1.72 -2.02
CA THR A 99 6.30 2.07 -3.41
C THR A 99 7.02 3.42 -3.44
N ALA A 100 7.47 3.83 -4.61
CA ALA A 100 8.10 5.15 -4.76
C ALA A 100 7.01 6.22 -4.84
N ASN A 101 7.14 7.27 -4.05
CA ASN A 101 6.17 8.36 -4.04
C ASN A 101 6.01 9.02 -5.42
N GLY A 102 7.08 9.07 -6.21
CA GLY A 102 7.05 9.65 -7.54
C GLY A 102 6.17 8.91 -8.53
N TRP A 103 5.77 7.68 -8.23
CA TRP A 103 4.88 6.88 -9.07
C TRP A 103 3.40 7.07 -8.73
N LEU A 104 3.10 7.88 -7.73
CA LEU A 104 1.72 8.17 -7.33
C LEU A 104 1.26 9.49 -7.95
N ARG A 105 0.06 9.48 -8.52
CA ARG A 105 -0.56 10.65 -9.16
C ARG A 105 -1.80 11.10 -8.43
#